data_af25e14de89dea731c44e81035ff3f4c
#
_entry.id   af25e14de89dea731c44e81035ff3f4c
#
_cell.length_a   1.000
_cell.length_b   1.000
_cell.length_c   1.000
_cell.angle_alpha   90.00
_cell.angle_beta   90.00
_cell.angle_gamma   90.00
#
_symmetry.space_group_name_H-M   'P 1'
#
loop_
_entity.id
_entity.type
_entity.pdbx_description
1 polymer ?
#
loop_
_entity_poly.entity_id
_entity_poly.type
_entity_poly.pdbx_seq_one_letter_code
_entity_poly.pdbx_strand_id
1 'polypeptide(L)'
;NLDISMFWNGEFGHDLLNTYRGFYENTEPTTVGNWNVVKTKYYDAKVAKAAVDNTHVEKGSYFELNNITLGYTIPTDGAISNFRLYFSAQRPIVITGYEGVDPVARFQDQFDGSQGGGVGSVDPLAIGIERRNTYYRARTFTFGVNLAF
;
A
#
# COMPACT_ATOMS: atom_id res chain seq x y z
N ASN A 1 2.72 33.88 4.86
CA ASN A 1 4.02 33.34 4.40
C ASN A 1 4.16 31.83 4.57
N LEU A 2 3.36 31.19 5.45
CA LEU A 2 3.31 29.76 5.65
C LEU A 2 2.00 29.22 5.08
N ASP A 3 2.09 28.18 4.25
CA ASP A 3 0.95 27.45 3.72
C ASP A 3 1.07 25.96 4.05
N ILE A 4 -0.07 25.34 4.36
CA ILE A 4 -0.16 23.91 4.64
C ILE A 4 -1.33 23.37 3.83
N SER A 5 -1.07 22.30 3.09
CA SER A 5 -2.10 21.55 2.37
C SER A 5 -2.02 20.08 2.76
N MET A 6 -3.16 19.48 3.05
CA MET A 6 -3.28 18.06 3.39
C MET A 6 -4.42 17.44 2.61
N PHE A 7 -4.19 16.24 2.10
CA PHE A 7 -5.24 15.44 1.48
C PHE A 7 -5.31 14.07 2.16
N TRP A 8 -6.48 13.82 2.75
CA TRP A 8 -6.81 12.58 3.40
C TRP A 8 -7.81 11.80 2.58
N ASN A 9 -7.67 10.49 2.54
CA ASN A 9 -8.66 9.60 1.99
C ASN A 9 -8.79 8.35 2.85
N GLY A 10 -9.90 7.64 2.69
CA GLY A 10 -10.13 6.40 3.40
C GLY A 10 -11.31 5.64 2.82
N GLU A 11 -11.32 4.36 3.05
CA GLU A 11 -12.38 3.46 2.67
C GLU A 11 -12.70 2.53 3.84
N PHE A 12 -13.99 2.34 4.10
CA PHE A 12 -14.45 1.62 5.27
C PHE A 12 -15.53 0.60 4.90
N GLY A 13 -15.56 -0.50 5.64
CA GLY A 13 -16.63 -1.49 5.54
C GLY A 13 -16.43 -2.54 4.45
N HIS A 14 -15.26 -2.61 3.83
CA HIS A 14 -14.91 -3.67 2.89
C HIS A 14 -14.02 -4.72 3.54
N ASP A 15 -14.05 -5.91 2.97
CA ASP A 15 -13.21 -7.04 3.35
C ASP A 15 -12.24 -7.36 2.22
N LEU A 16 -11.04 -7.83 2.59
CA LEU A 16 -10.00 -8.25 1.67
C LEU A 16 -9.59 -9.68 1.95
N LEU A 17 -9.41 -10.47 0.90
CA LEU A 17 -8.81 -11.78 0.98
C LEU A 17 -7.28 -11.64 0.93
N ASN A 18 -6.64 -11.94 2.06
CA ASN A 18 -5.20 -11.86 2.22
C ASN A 18 -4.53 -13.17 1.75
N THR A 19 -4.26 -13.28 0.47
CA THR A 19 -3.62 -14.48 -0.08
C THR A 19 -2.15 -14.58 0.29
N TYR A 20 -1.50 -13.47 0.67
CA TYR A 20 -0.13 -13.48 1.16
C TYR A 20 -0.01 -14.33 2.43
N ARG A 21 -0.92 -14.15 3.40
CA ARG A 21 -0.99 -14.99 4.59
C ARG A 21 -1.26 -16.45 4.23
N GLY A 22 -2.25 -16.71 3.39
CA GLY A 22 -2.62 -18.07 2.97
C GLY A 22 -1.45 -18.86 2.37
N PHE A 23 -0.50 -18.17 1.72
CA PHE A 23 0.67 -18.81 1.15
C PHE A 23 1.88 -18.89 2.07
N TYR A 24 2.11 -17.90 2.92
CA TYR A 24 3.37 -17.77 3.66
C TYR A 24 3.26 -18.06 5.16
N GLU A 25 2.06 -18.23 5.70
CA GLU A 25 1.86 -18.63 7.10
C GLU A 25 1.97 -20.15 7.33
N ASN A 26 1.96 -20.96 6.28
CA ASN A 26 2.03 -22.40 6.42
C ASN A 26 3.44 -22.89 6.72
N THR A 27 3.54 -24.02 7.45
CA THR A 27 4.81 -24.62 7.88
C THR A 27 5.27 -25.74 7.00
N GLU A 28 4.44 -26.22 6.08
CA GLU A 28 4.82 -27.35 5.24
C GLU A 28 5.77 -26.87 4.12
N PRO A 29 6.98 -27.45 4.03
CA PRO A 29 7.81 -27.24 2.85
C PRO A 29 7.11 -27.92 1.67
N THR A 30 6.32 -27.14 0.96
CA THR A 30 5.66 -27.64 -0.25
C THR A 30 6.70 -27.91 -1.30
N THR A 31 6.45 -28.90 -2.15
CA THR A 31 7.24 -29.23 -3.35
C THR A 31 7.49 -28.03 -4.29
N VAL A 32 6.93 -26.88 -4.03
CA VAL A 32 7.00 -25.63 -4.81
C VAL A 32 7.88 -24.56 -4.14
N GLY A 33 8.63 -24.92 -3.08
CA GLY A 33 9.71 -24.07 -2.60
C GLY A 33 9.32 -22.83 -1.83
N ASN A 34 8.31 -22.89 -0.96
CA ASN A 34 8.11 -21.84 0.04
C ASN A 34 9.21 -21.94 1.10
N TRP A 35 10.29 -21.21 0.90
CA TRP A 35 11.43 -21.18 1.79
C TRP A 35 11.26 -20.23 2.98
N ASN A 36 10.26 -19.34 2.92
CA ASN A 36 10.02 -18.32 3.92
C ASN A 36 8.65 -18.52 4.56
N VAL A 37 8.61 -18.54 5.88
CA VAL A 37 7.39 -18.57 6.68
C VAL A 37 7.23 -17.21 7.34
N VAL A 38 6.07 -16.59 7.16
CA VAL A 38 5.70 -15.33 7.83
C VAL A 38 4.90 -15.69 9.08
N LYS A 39 5.39 -15.23 10.23
CA LYS A 39 4.69 -15.42 11.51
C LYS A 39 3.89 -14.16 11.82
N THR A 40 2.61 -14.21 11.52
CA THR A 40 1.65 -13.20 11.99
C THR A 40 1.04 -13.64 13.32
N LYS A 41 0.16 -12.82 13.89
CA LYS A 41 -0.59 -13.19 15.10
C LYS A 41 -1.53 -14.40 14.92
N TYR A 42 -1.87 -14.73 13.67
CA TYR A 42 -2.73 -15.86 13.33
C TYR A 42 -1.96 -17.14 12.98
N TYR A 43 -0.63 -17.03 12.96
CA TYR A 43 0.21 -18.16 12.63
C TYR A 43 -0.04 -19.33 13.60
N ASP A 44 -0.40 -20.49 13.05
CA ASP A 44 -0.49 -21.74 13.79
C ASP A 44 0.47 -22.76 13.16
N ALA A 45 1.45 -23.20 13.95
CA ALA A 45 2.42 -24.21 13.55
C ALA A 45 1.79 -25.58 13.18
N LYS A 46 0.52 -25.79 13.47
CA LYS A 46 -0.22 -27.02 13.15
C LYS A 46 -0.86 -26.97 11.76
N VAL A 47 -0.94 -25.79 11.15
CA VAL A 47 -1.49 -25.66 9.79
C VAL A 47 -0.41 -26.07 8.80
N ALA A 48 -0.50 -27.28 8.27
CA ALA A 48 0.51 -27.86 7.43
C ALA A 48 0.37 -27.48 5.95
N LYS A 49 -0.79 -27.04 5.48
CA LYS A 49 -1.03 -26.77 4.05
C LYS A 49 -1.32 -25.32 3.77
N ALA A 50 -0.74 -24.85 2.65
CA ALA A 50 -1.19 -23.61 2.04
C ALA A 50 -2.66 -23.78 1.61
N ALA A 51 -3.56 -23.25 2.41
CA ALA A 51 -4.99 -23.24 2.12
C ALA A 51 -5.51 -21.82 2.37
N VAL A 52 -6.17 -21.29 1.39
CA VAL A 52 -6.88 -20.01 1.54
C VAL A 52 -8.30 -20.33 1.95
N ASP A 53 -8.69 -19.88 3.11
CA ASP A 53 -10.02 -20.07 3.68
C ASP A 53 -10.57 -18.75 4.24
N ASN A 54 -11.71 -18.79 4.91
CA ASN A 54 -12.36 -17.61 5.48
C ASN A 54 -11.55 -16.93 6.60
N THR A 55 -10.57 -17.59 7.20
CA THR A 55 -9.68 -16.99 8.21
C THR A 55 -8.71 -15.98 7.61
N HIS A 56 -8.53 -16.01 6.29
CA HIS A 56 -7.71 -15.08 5.53
C HIS A 56 -8.50 -13.87 5.02
N VAL A 57 -9.82 -13.83 5.28
CA VAL A 57 -10.65 -12.65 4.99
C VAL A 57 -10.52 -11.68 6.16
N GLU A 58 -10.00 -10.50 5.87
CA GLU A 58 -9.71 -9.47 6.85
C GLU A 58 -10.43 -8.17 6.53
N LYS A 59 -10.63 -7.33 7.56
CA LYS A 59 -11.14 -5.97 7.35
C LYS A 59 -10.12 -5.12 6.60
N GLY A 60 -10.49 -4.68 5.40
CA GLY A 60 -9.66 -3.84 4.55
C GLY A 60 -9.77 -2.35 4.85
N SER A 61 -10.57 -1.95 5.84
CA SER A 61 -10.77 -0.53 6.16
C SER A 61 -9.46 0.18 6.44
N TYR A 62 -9.30 1.36 5.87
CA TYR A 62 -8.13 2.18 6.07
C TYR A 62 -8.47 3.68 6.05
N PHE A 63 -7.56 4.47 6.61
CA PHE A 63 -7.54 5.91 6.52
C PHE A 63 -6.09 6.38 6.36
N GLU A 64 -5.82 7.17 5.33
CA GLU A 64 -4.45 7.58 5.02
C GLU A 64 -4.32 9.08 4.74
N LEU A 65 -3.21 9.65 5.16
CA LEU A 65 -2.75 10.94 4.69
C LEU A 65 -2.03 10.71 3.36
N ASN A 66 -2.73 10.99 2.26
CA ASN A 66 -2.23 10.73 0.92
C ASN A 66 -1.12 11.73 0.54
N ASN A 67 -1.36 13.00 0.86
CA ASN A 67 -0.37 14.06 0.61
C ASN A 67 -0.41 15.11 1.71
N ILE A 68 0.77 15.58 2.10
CA ILE A 68 0.94 16.80 2.88
C ILE A 68 2.00 17.67 2.23
N THR A 69 1.70 18.95 2.09
CA THR A 69 2.66 19.94 1.59
C THR A 69 2.72 21.09 2.56
N LEU A 70 3.93 21.45 2.95
CA LEU A 70 4.28 22.62 3.73
C LEU A 70 5.05 23.58 2.84
N GLY A 71 4.59 24.81 2.70
CA GLY A 71 5.29 25.85 1.95
C GLY A 71 5.58 27.06 2.84
N TYR A 72 6.72 27.65 2.67
CA TYR A 72 7.09 28.90 3.31
C TYR A 72 7.66 29.89 2.31
N THR A 73 6.98 31.01 2.14
CA THR A 73 7.42 32.09 1.27
C THR A 73 8.20 33.10 2.10
N ILE A 74 9.47 33.26 1.78
CA ILE A 74 10.38 34.23 2.41
C ILE A 74 10.14 35.56 1.73
N PRO A 75 9.80 36.61 2.47
CA PRO A 75 9.74 37.97 1.93
C PRO A 75 11.12 38.37 1.43
N THR A 76 11.21 38.82 0.19
CA THR A 76 12.45 39.26 -0.41
C THR A 76 12.27 40.67 -0.98
N ASP A 77 13.28 41.53 -0.79
CA ASP A 77 13.34 42.86 -1.37
C ASP A 77 14.49 42.87 -2.39
N GLY A 78 14.21 43.22 -3.64
CA GLY A 78 15.26 43.37 -4.66
C GLY A 78 15.05 42.52 -5.92
N ALA A 79 16.13 41.97 -6.48
CA ALA A 79 16.11 41.26 -7.76
C ALA A 79 15.34 39.92 -7.75
N ILE A 80 15.10 39.34 -6.56
CA ILE A 80 14.27 38.14 -6.42
C ILE A 80 12.88 38.57 -6.00
N SER A 81 11.90 38.30 -6.84
CA SER A 81 10.49 38.68 -6.59
C SER A 81 9.74 37.66 -5.73
N ASN A 82 10.17 36.39 -5.72
CA ASN A 82 9.57 35.35 -4.89
C ASN A 82 10.63 34.28 -4.54
N PHE A 83 10.70 33.95 -3.24
CA PHE A 83 11.52 32.86 -2.76
C PHE A 83 10.67 31.94 -1.87
N ARG A 84 10.31 30.75 -2.37
CA ARG A 84 9.50 29.80 -1.63
C ARG A 84 10.24 28.48 -1.44
N LEU A 85 10.31 28.05 -0.19
CA LEU A 85 10.74 26.72 0.20
C LEU A 85 9.51 25.84 0.39
N TYR A 86 9.58 24.59 -0.04
CA TYR A 86 8.51 23.65 0.25
C TYR A 86 9.03 22.26 0.59
N PHE A 87 8.24 21.59 1.41
CA PHE A 87 8.38 20.17 1.74
C PHE A 87 7.07 19.48 1.39
N SER A 88 7.13 18.37 0.70
CA SER A 88 5.98 17.52 0.40
C SER A 88 6.27 16.08 0.80
N ALA A 89 5.28 15.44 1.41
CA ALA A 89 5.34 14.03 1.72
C ALA A 89 4.11 13.32 1.14
N GLN A 90 4.37 12.25 0.41
CA GLN A 90 3.33 11.38 -0.11
C GLN A 90 3.19 10.16 0.79
N ARG A 91 1.97 9.89 1.21
CA ARG A 91 1.58 8.73 2.01
C ARG A 91 2.37 8.55 3.32
N PRO A 92 2.65 9.61 4.08
CA PRO A 92 3.45 9.50 5.30
C PRO A 92 2.76 8.67 6.39
N ILE A 93 1.42 8.66 6.43
CA ILE A 93 0.61 8.00 7.46
C ILE A 93 -0.44 7.12 6.80
N VAL A 94 -0.49 5.86 7.25
CA VAL A 94 -1.57 4.91 6.92
C VAL A 94 -2.04 4.27 8.21
N ILE A 95 -3.31 4.35 8.47
CA ILE A 95 -3.99 3.79 9.64
C ILE A 95 -4.90 2.68 9.12
N THR A 96 -4.59 1.44 9.45
CA THR A 96 -5.36 0.26 9.06
C THR A 96 -5.16 -0.87 10.06
N GLY A 97 -6.14 -1.75 10.18
CA GLY A 97 -6.02 -3.01 10.90
C GLY A 97 -5.69 -4.20 9.98
N TYR A 98 -5.57 -3.95 8.68
CA TYR A 98 -5.24 -4.97 7.69
C TYR A 98 -3.80 -5.44 7.84
N GLU A 99 -3.57 -6.76 7.81
CA GLU A 99 -2.24 -7.36 8.02
C GLU A 99 -1.54 -7.77 6.71
N GLY A 100 -2.16 -7.50 5.57
CA GLY A 100 -1.54 -7.69 4.25
C GLY A 100 -0.59 -6.55 3.87
N VAL A 101 -0.19 -6.56 2.61
CA VAL A 101 0.79 -5.60 2.06
C VAL A 101 0.17 -4.21 1.90
N ASP A 102 -1.06 -4.14 1.38
CA ASP A 102 -1.74 -2.88 1.12
C ASP A 102 -3.26 -3.04 1.26
N PRO A 103 -3.94 -2.26 2.12
CA PRO A 103 -5.38 -2.30 2.26
C PRO A 103 -6.13 -1.75 1.05
N VAL A 104 -5.45 -1.06 0.14
CA VAL A 104 -6.04 -0.56 -1.09
C VAL A 104 -5.99 -1.64 -2.15
N ALA A 105 -7.12 -2.31 -2.37
CA ALA A 105 -7.25 -3.27 -3.47
C ALA A 105 -7.10 -2.55 -4.81
N ARG A 106 -6.03 -2.84 -5.54
CA ARG A 106 -5.76 -2.23 -6.84
C ARG A 106 -6.07 -3.19 -7.96
N PHE A 107 -6.76 -2.69 -8.96
CA PHE A 107 -7.10 -3.45 -10.15
C PHE A 107 -5.86 -3.97 -10.91
N GLN A 108 -4.76 -3.23 -10.82
CA GLN A 108 -3.50 -3.55 -11.49
C GLN A 108 -2.72 -4.70 -10.84
N ASP A 109 -3.05 -5.03 -9.58
CA ASP A 109 -2.39 -6.11 -8.84
C ASP A 109 -2.95 -7.50 -9.22
N GLN A 110 -3.88 -7.55 -10.15
CA GLN A 110 -4.59 -8.77 -10.56
C GLN A 110 -3.85 -9.60 -11.62
N PHE A 111 -2.74 -9.12 -12.13
CA PHE A 111 -1.96 -9.88 -13.10
C PHE A 111 -1.07 -10.92 -12.41
N ASP A 112 -1.55 -12.15 -12.33
CA ASP A 112 -0.74 -13.31 -12.01
C ASP A 112 -0.55 -14.17 -13.28
N GLY A 113 0.61 -14.02 -13.93
CA GLY A 113 0.98 -14.80 -15.10
C GLY A 113 1.16 -16.32 -14.81
N SER A 114 1.05 -16.74 -13.54
CA SER A 114 1.19 -18.14 -13.13
C SER A 114 -0.08 -18.98 -13.34
N GLN A 115 -1.21 -18.34 -13.60
CA GLN A 115 -2.50 -19.02 -13.80
C GLN A 115 -2.83 -19.28 -15.28
N GLY A 116 -1.87 -19.65 -16.12
CA GLY A 116 -2.12 -20.23 -17.44
C GLY A 116 -3.10 -19.53 -18.38
N GLY A 117 -3.63 -18.40 -17.97
CA GLY A 117 -4.51 -17.55 -18.75
C GLY A 117 -3.68 -16.53 -19.55
N GLY A 118 -3.93 -16.48 -20.84
CA GLY A 118 -3.20 -15.63 -21.78
C GLY A 118 -3.07 -14.19 -21.32
N VAL A 119 -2.05 -13.56 -21.82
CA VAL A 119 -1.67 -12.16 -21.61
C VAL A 119 -2.89 -11.25 -21.40
N GLY A 120 -3.06 -10.74 -20.18
CA GLY A 120 -3.83 -9.53 -19.99
C GLY A 120 -5.30 -9.63 -19.57
N SER A 121 -5.83 -10.76 -19.11
CA SER A 121 -7.18 -10.72 -18.55
C SER A 121 -7.15 -10.27 -17.08
N VAL A 122 -7.42 -8.99 -16.88
CA VAL A 122 -7.84 -8.47 -15.59
C VAL A 122 -9.21 -9.11 -15.30
N ASP A 123 -9.32 -9.86 -14.20
CA ASP A 123 -10.61 -10.38 -13.76
C ASP A 123 -11.34 -9.30 -12.95
N PRO A 124 -12.34 -8.63 -13.52
CA PRO A 124 -13.08 -7.57 -12.83
C PRO A 124 -13.90 -8.11 -11.65
N LEU A 125 -14.06 -9.41 -11.54
CA LEU A 125 -14.80 -10.06 -10.44
C LEU A 125 -13.88 -10.38 -9.25
N ALA A 126 -12.57 -10.23 -9.40
CA ALA A 126 -11.59 -10.49 -8.34
C ALA A 126 -11.26 -9.24 -7.50
N ILE A 127 -12.17 -8.29 -7.41
CA ILE A 127 -12.07 -7.14 -6.52
C ILE A 127 -12.06 -7.63 -5.07
N GLY A 128 -11.13 -7.12 -4.25
CA GLY A 128 -11.04 -7.51 -2.85
C GLY A 128 -10.10 -8.69 -2.59
N ILE A 129 -9.32 -9.10 -3.57
CA ILE A 129 -8.26 -10.11 -3.40
C ILE A 129 -6.90 -9.43 -3.46
N GLU A 130 -6.17 -9.43 -2.34
CA GLU A 130 -4.76 -9.06 -2.35
C GLU A 130 -3.92 -10.23 -2.83
N ARG A 131 -3.14 -10.02 -3.88
CA ARG A 131 -2.31 -11.06 -4.50
C ARG A 131 -0.87 -11.01 -3.97
N ARG A 132 -0.16 -12.14 -4.10
CA ARG A 132 1.23 -12.29 -3.65
C ARG A 132 2.23 -11.37 -4.33
N ASN A 133 1.91 -10.83 -5.49
CA ASN A 133 2.73 -9.90 -6.26
C ASN A 133 2.42 -8.42 -5.98
N THR A 134 1.61 -8.14 -4.97
CA THR A 134 1.34 -6.77 -4.53
C THR A 134 2.61 -6.14 -3.96
N TYR A 135 2.97 -4.97 -4.47
CA TYR A 135 4.12 -4.20 -3.98
C TYR A 135 3.67 -3.15 -2.97
N TYR A 136 4.51 -2.94 -1.96
CA TYR A 136 4.33 -1.81 -1.05
C TYR A 136 4.36 -0.49 -1.79
N ARG A 137 3.37 0.36 -1.54
CA ARG A 137 3.40 1.73 -2.04
C ARG A 137 4.47 2.53 -1.27
N ALA A 138 5.38 3.13 -2.01
CA ALA A 138 6.47 3.90 -1.44
C ALA A 138 5.97 5.16 -0.70
N ARG A 139 6.66 5.53 0.37
CA ARG A 139 6.57 6.85 0.96
C ARG A 139 7.60 7.74 0.28
N THR A 140 7.17 8.88 -0.21
CA THR A 140 8.05 9.80 -0.94
C THR A 140 8.12 11.12 -0.20
N PHE A 141 9.33 11.63 0.00
CA PHE A 141 9.59 12.93 0.62
C PHE A 141 10.32 13.80 -0.37
N THR A 142 9.79 14.99 -0.61
CA THR A 142 10.32 15.94 -1.59
C THR A 142 10.59 17.27 -0.92
N PHE A 143 11.78 17.79 -1.14
CA PHE A 143 12.15 19.17 -0.78
C PHE A 143 12.37 19.95 -2.06
N GLY A 144 11.87 21.17 -2.09
CA GLY A 144 12.05 22.00 -3.26
C GLY A 144 12.13 23.48 -2.93
N VAL A 145 12.64 24.21 -3.91
CA VAL A 145 12.83 25.66 -3.87
C VAL A 145 12.25 26.25 -5.14
N ASN A 146 11.39 27.25 -5.00
CA ASN A 146 10.89 28.03 -6.11
C ASN A 146 11.47 29.45 -6.00
N LEU A 147 12.09 29.89 -7.09
CA LEU A 147 12.66 31.23 -7.21
C LEU A 147 12.03 31.92 -8.42
N ALA A 148 11.62 33.16 -8.24
CA ALA A 148 11.23 34.07 -9.33
C ALA A 148 12.05 35.35 -9.24
N PHE A 149 12.47 35.82 -10.40
CA PHE A 149 13.31 37.03 -10.58
C PHE A 149 12.49 38.12 -11.22
#